data_a992740211d27d71e1a974c63d1591e6
#
_entry.id   a992740211d27d71e1a974c63d1591e6
#
_cell.length_a   1.000
_cell.length_b   1.000
_cell.length_c   1.000
_cell.angle_alpha   90.00
_cell.angle_beta   90.00
_cell.angle_gamma   90.00
#
_symmetry.space_group_name_H-M   'P 1'
#
loop_
_entity.id
_entity.type
_entity.pdbx_description
1 polymer ?
#
loop_
_entity_poly.entity_id
_entity_poly.type
_entity_poly.pdbx_seq_one_letter_code
_entity_poly.pdbx_strand_id
1 'polypeptide(L)'
;MPRLFVMLPAYNEERCLPPLLRAFQKLFAELPASYDPLIVIVDDGSQDRTARVARNAKKKGFPVELVKHERNKGLGEAIKTGLNRCLDHAEGPDDVIVCMDADNTHPPRHVVEMLETLRVEDADIVIASRYRWGSRQHGVPVHRQLMSLG
;
A
#
# COMPACT_ATOMS: atom_id res chain seq x y z
N MET A 1 -15.11 -8.49 11.98
CA MET A 1 -15.07 -7.91 10.62
C MET A 1 -13.63 -7.90 10.21
N PRO A 2 -13.22 -8.58 9.11
CA PRO A 2 -11.83 -8.65 8.73
C PRO A 2 -11.26 -7.26 8.43
N ARG A 3 -10.04 -7.02 8.88
CA ARG A 3 -9.33 -5.76 8.65
C ARG A 3 -8.56 -5.81 7.34
N LEU A 4 -8.59 -4.71 6.62
CA LEU A 4 -7.80 -4.53 5.40
C LEU A 4 -6.72 -3.49 5.67
N PHE A 5 -5.51 -3.96 5.89
CA PHE A 5 -4.37 -3.07 6.03
C PHE A 5 -3.76 -2.77 4.66
N VAL A 6 -3.52 -1.48 4.39
CA VAL A 6 -2.72 -1.05 3.25
C VAL A 6 -1.43 -0.44 3.79
N MET A 7 -0.33 -1.17 3.67
CA MET A 7 0.98 -0.75 4.16
C MET A 7 1.74 -0.06 3.04
N LEU A 8 2.12 1.20 3.29
CA LEU A 8 2.80 2.10 2.35
C LEU A 8 4.15 2.55 2.93
N PRO A 9 5.28 1.95 2.52
CA PRO A 9 6.59 2.54 2.78
C PRO A 9 6.73 3.82 1.96
N ALA A 10 7.17 4.91 2.58
CA ALA A 10 7.26 6.23 1.95
C ALA A 10 8.58 6.93 2.32
N TYR A 11 9.27 7.46 1.31
CA TYR A 11 10.43 8.31 1.48
C TYR A 11 10.42 9.45 0.47
N ASN A 12 10.20 10.69 0.97
CA ASN A 12 10.07 11.90 0.15
C ASN A 12 8.92 11.83 -0.90
N GLU A 13 7.72 11.44 -0.44
CA GLU A 13 6.54 11.22 -1.27
C GLU A 13 5.46 12.31 -1.06
N GLU A 14 5.85 13.54 -0.68
CA GLU A 14 4.91 14.63 -0.39
C GLU A 14 3.96 14.94 -1.55
N ARG A 15 4.40 14.69 -2.80
CA ARG A 15 3.62 14.96 -4.02
C ARG A 15 2.74 13.78 -4.43
N CYS A 16 3.22 12.56 -4.24
CA CYS A 16 2.54 11.33 -4.66
C CYS A 16 1.48 10.87 -3.65
N LEU A 17 1.73 11.08 -2.37
CA LEU A 17 0.86 10.63 -1.30
C LEU A 17 -0.55 11.27 -1.31
N PRO A 18 -0.75 12.58 -1.58
CA PRO A 18 -2.09 13.15 -1.59
C PRO A 18 -3.02 12.56 -2.68
N PRO A 19 -2.63 12.40 -3.95
CA PRO A 19 -3.48 11.75 -4.95
C PRO A 19 -3.71 10.28 -4.62
N LEU A 20 -2.73 9.56 -4.09
CA LEU A 20 -2.86 8.16 -3.67
C LEU A 20 -3.91 8.00 -2.57
N LEU A 21 -3.86 8.83 -1.53
CA LEU A 21 -4.85 8.81 -0.44
C LEU A 21 -6.26 9.13 -0.94
N ARG A 22 -6.42 10.05 -1.90
CA ARG A 22 -7.74 10.31 -2.52
C ARG A 22 -8.25 9.10 -3.31
N ALA A 23 -7.35 8.36 -3.98
CA ALA A 23 -7.73 7.14 -4.69
C ALA A 23 -8.18 6.05 -3.70
N PHE A 24 -7.49 5.90 -2.56
CA PHE A 24 -7.93 5.00 -1.49
C PHE A 24 -9.26 5.43 -0.86
N GLN A 25 -9.50 6.73 -0.71
CA GLN A 25 -10.78 7.22 -0.18
C GLN A 25 -11.95 6.78 -1.07
N LYS A 26 -11.79 6.84 -2.39
CA LYS A 26 -12.80 6.35 -3.33
C LYS A 26 -12.95 4.83 -3.22
N LEU A 27 -11.83 4.10 -3.22
CA LEU A 27 -11.83 2.66 -3.07
C LEU A 27 -12.55 2.20 -1.81
N PHE A 28 -12.24 2.81 -0.66
CA PHE A 28 -12.85 2.43 0.63
C PHE A 28 -14.36 2.71 0.68
N ALA A 29 -14.84 3.70 -0.07
CA ALA A 29 -16.29 3.94 -0.22
C ALA A 29 -16.98 2.86 -1.08
N GLU A 30 -16.24 2.17 -1.93
CA GLU A 30 -16.74 1.11 -2.84
C GLU A 30 -16.50 -0.30 -2.29
N LEU A 31 -15.65 -0.45 -1.26
CA LEU A 31 -15.42 -1.74 -0.62
C LEU A 31 -16.70 -2.27 0.04
N PRO A 32 -16.89 -3.61 0.02
CA PRO A 32 -17.94 -4.22 0.83
C PRO A 32 -17.83 -3.77 2.29
N ALA A 33 -18.98 -3.49 2.93
CA ALA A 33 -19.05 -3.09 4.34
C ALA A 33 -18.49 -4.17 5.30
N SER A 34 -18.08 -5.32 4.78
CA SER A 34 -17.42 -6.39 5.52
C SER A 34 -15.96 -6.14 5.85
N TYR A 35 -15.33 -5.13 5.29
CA TYR A 35 -13.93 -4.78 5.59
C TYR A 35 -13.82 -3.52 6.44
N ASP A 36 -12.88 -3.53 7.39
CA ASP A 36 -12.44 -2.34 8.15
C ASP A 36 -11.05 -1.89 7.64
N PRO A 37 -10.98 -0.88 6.75
CA PRO A 37 -9.72 -0.49 6.13
C PRO A 37 -8.87 0.42 7.02
N LEU A 38 -7.56 0.18 7.06
CA LEU A 38 -6.56 1.04 7.69
C LEU A 38 -5.32 1.18 6.79
N ILE A 39 -4.90 2.41 6.50
CA ILE A 39 -3.62 2.65 5.82
C ILE A 39 -2.53 2.85 6.87
N VAL A 40 -1.48 2.03 6.80
CA VAL A 40 -0.28 2.18 7.62
C VAL A 40 0.82 2.78 6.75
N ILE A 41 1.15 4.04 6.97
CA ILE A 41 2.22 4.74 6.26
C ILE A 41 3.48 4.69 7.12
N VAL A 42 4.56 4.15 6.56
CA VAL A 42 5.88 4.17 7.19
C VAL A 42 6.73 5.24 6.51
N ASP A 43 6.86 6.38 7.15
CA ASP A 43 7.75 7.46 6.72
C ASP A 43 9.20 7.13 7.10
N ASP A 44 9.99 6.69 6.14
CA ASP A 44 11.37 6.25 6.34
C ASP A 44 12.35 7.43 6.43
N GLY A 45 12.05 8.36 7.34
CA GLY A 45 12.92 9.50 7.62
C GLY A 45 12.90 10.57 6.53
N SER A 46 11.75 10.83 5.90
CA SER A 46 11.59 11.87 4.88
C SER A 46 12.03 13.25 5.36
N GLN A 47 12.63 14.00 4.45
CA GLN A 47 13.06 15.38 4.66
C GLN A 47 12.05 16.41 4.13
N ASP A 48 11.06 15.96 3.35
CA ASP A 48 9.98 16.76 2.80
C ASP A 48 8.73 16.77 3.71
N ARG A 49 7.57 17.04 3.15
CA ARG A 49 6.31 17.14 3.89
C ARG A 49 5.53 15.82 3.96
N THR A 50 6.14 14.67 3.62
CA THR A 50 5.47 13.35 3.61
C THR A 50 4.73 13.07 4.93
N ALA A 51 5.41 13.15 6.07
CA ALA A 51 4.79 12.94 7.37
C ALA A 51 3.64 13.92 7.68
N ARG A 52 3.74 15.17 7.19
CA ARG A 52 2.69 16.18 7.37
C ARG A 52 1.44 15.83 6.56
N VAL A 53 1.62 15.33 5.36
CA VAL A 53 0.50 14.87 4.51
C VAL A 53 -0.28 13.75 5.21
N ALA A 54 0.42 12.73 5.71
CA ALA A 54 -0.19 11.62 6.44
C ALA A 54 -0.95 12.09 7.69
N ARG A 55 -0.33 12.95 8.52
CA ARG A 55 -1.00 13.51 9.71
C ARG A 55 -2.24 14.32 9.38
N ASN A 56 -2.20 15.09 8.30
CA ASN A 56 -3.35 15.88 7.87
C ASN A 56 -4.51 15.00 7.39
N ALA A 57 -4.23 13.88 6.72
CA ALA A 57 -5.25 12.92 6.34
C ALA A 57 -5.93 12.32 7.58
N LYS A 58 -5.16 11.89 8.57
CA LYS A 58 -5.68 11.39 9.85
C LYS A 58 -6.56 12.43 10.56
N LYS A 59 -6.12 13.69 10.64
CA LYS A 59 -6.90 14.78 11.24
C LYS A 59 -8.24 15.03 10.56
N LYS A 60 -8.36 14.70 9.28
CA LYS A 60 -9.60 14.79 8.50
C LYS A 60 -10.50 13.55 8.65
N GLY A 61 -10.16 12.63 9.55
CA GLY A 61 -10.94 11.41 9.81
C GLY A 61 -10.68 10.28 8.82
N PHE A 62 -9.63 10.39 7.98
CA PHE A 62 -9.27 9.29 7.10
C PHE A 62 -8.53 8.20 7.91
N PRO A 63 -8.80 6.90 7.67
CA PRO A 63 -8.21 5.80 8.45
C PRO A 63 -6.73 5.61 8.08
N VAL A 64 -5.90 6.47 8.64
CA VAL A 64 -4.44 6.48 8.43
C VAL A 64 -3.72 6.40 9.76
N GLU A 65 -2.73 5.55 9.83
CA GLU A 65 -1.70 5.56 10.85
C GLU A 65 -0.35 5.91 10.25
N LEU A 66 0.42 6.74 10.93
CA LEU A 66 1.76 7.12 10.55
C LEU A 66 2.76 6.55 11.56
N VAL A 67 3.68 5.73 11.06
CA VAL A 67 4.90 5.33 11.74
C VAL A 67 6.06 6.11 11.11
N LYS A 68 6.91 6.73 11.92
CA LYS A 68 8.03 7.53 11.41
C LYS A 68 9.35 7.04 11.94
N HIS A 69 10.30 6.79 11.03
CA HIS A 69 11.70 6.58 11.38
C HIS A 69 12.40 7.93 11.60
N GLU A 70 13.35 7.99 12.51
CA GLU A 70 14.16 9.19 12.76
C GLU A 70 15.08 9.54 11.58
N ARG A 71 15.48 8.51 10.82
CA ARG A 71 16.34 8.62 9.63
C ARG A 71 15.95 7.54 8.62
N ASN A 72 16.38 7.70 7.38
CA ASN A 72 16.24 6.66 6.36
C ASN A 72 16.99 5.40 6.79
N LYS A 73 16.26 4.27 6.85
CA LYS A 73 16.76 2.93 7.17
C LYS A 73 16.70 1.99 5.98
N GLY A 74 16.11 2.45 4.88
CA GLY A 74 15.92 1.69 3.65
C GLY A 74 14.59 0.95 3.60
N LEU A 75 14.20 0.59 2.36
CA LEU A 75 12.89 0.00 2.05
C LEU A 75 12.60 -1.26 2.86
N GLY A 76 13.58 -2.16 3.01
CA GLY A 76 13.42 -3.40 3.77
C GLY A 76 13.02 -3.17 5.23
N GLU A 77 13.65 -2.22 5.91
CA GLU A 77 13.31 -1.87 7.30
C GLU A 77 11.96 -1.15 7.38
N ALA A 78 11.62 -0.33 6.38
CA ALA A 78 10.30 0.30 6.31
C ALA A 78 9.20 -0.74 6.15
N ILE A 79 9.38 -1.71 5.26
CA ILE A 79 8.44 -2.84 5.07
C ILE A 79 8.29 -3.64 6.37
N LYS A 80 9.40 -4.03 6.99
CA LYS A 80 9.38 -4.78 8.25
C LYS A 80 8.64 -4.02 9.36
N THR A 81 8.91 -2.72 9.50
CA THR A 81 8.22 -1.87 10.47
C THR A 81 6.72 -1.82 10.18
N GLY A 82 6.35 -1.65 8.92
CA GLY A 82 4.95 -1.57 8.51
C GLY A 82 4.19 -2.88 8.70
N LEU A 83 4.79 -4.02 8.34
CA LEU A 83 4.20 -5.34 8.56
C LEU A 83 3.99 -5.62 10.06
N ASN A 84 5.00 -5.37 10.89
CA ASN A 84 4.85 -5.53 12.33
C ASN A 84 3.72 -4.65 12.87
N ARG A 85 3.62 -3.41 12.37
CA ARG A 85 2.55 -2.51 12.79
C ARG A 85 1.16 -2.99 12.38
N CYS A 86 1.02 -3.55 11.18
CA CYS A 86 -0.23 -4.20 10.77
C CYS A 86 -0.56 -5.40 11.66
N LEU A 87 0.42 -6.24 11.96
CA LEU A 87 0.24 -7.41 12.84
C LEU A 87 -0.14 -7.01 14.27
N ASP A 88 0.38 -5.91 14.81
CA ASP A 88 -0.03 -5.39 16.13
C ASP A 88 -1.52 -5.03 16.18
N HIS A 89 -2.12 -4.71 15.04
CA HIS A 89 -3.52 -4.38 14.89
C HIS A 89 -4.39 -5.54 14.40
N ALA A 90 -3.79 -6.60 13.92
CA ALA A 90 -4.53 -7.75 13.41
C ALA A 90 -5.27 -8.47 14.53
N GLU A 91 -6.53 -8.84 14.28
CA GLU A 91 -7.44 -9.44 15.25
C GLU A 91 -7.82 -10.88 14.88
N GLY A 92 -7.61 -11.28 13.63
CA GLY A 92 -8.01 -12.59 13.18
C GLY A 92 -7.33 -13.10 11.91
N PRO A 93 -7.55 -14.37 11.57
CA PRO A 93 -6.91 -15.01 10.41
C PRO A 93 -7.43 -14.48 9.07
N ASP A 94 -8.59 -13.83 9.05
CA ASP A 94 -9.18 -13.27 7.83
C ASP A 94 -8.69 -11.86 7.53
N ASP A 95 -7.82 -11.29 8.37
CA ASP A 95 -7.24 -9.98 8.16
C ASP A 95 -6.23 -10.02 7.01
N VAL A 96 -6.27 -9.01 6.15
CA VAL A 96 -5.43 -8.95 4.95
C VAL A 96 -4.48 -7.76 5.00
N ILE A 97 -3.22 -8.00 4.65
CA ILE A 97 -2.21 -6.95 4.51
C ILE A 97 -1.84 -6.81 3.04
N VAL A 98 -2.06 -5.62 2.49
CA VAL A 98 -1.61 -5.23 1.15
C VAL A 98 -0.37 -4.37 1.30
N CYS A 99 0.74 -4.78 0.70
CA CYS A 99 1.97 -4.01 0.62
C CYS A 99 2.09 -3.40 -0.77
N MET A 100 2.20 -2.07 -0.86
CA MET A 100 2.40 -1.38 -2.14
C MET A 100 3.17 -0.07 -1.96
N ASP A 101 3.79 0.40 -3.05
CA ASP A 101 4.58 1.62 -3.05
C ASP A 101 3.71 2.88 -2.89
N ALA A 102 4.25 3.92 -2.24
CA ALA A 102 3.58 5.20 -2.02
C ALA A 102 3.75 6.20 -3.19
N ASP A 103 4.46 5.82 -4.26
CA ASP A 103 4.83 6.65 -5.40
C ASP A 103 3.70 6.85 -6.44
N ASN A 104 2.52 6.28 -6.17
CA ASN A 104 1.34 6.33 -7.04
C ASN A 104 1.51 5.63 -8.41
N THR A 105 2.49 4.74 -8.56
CA THR A 105 2.67 3.95 -9.79
C THR A 105 1.67 2.80 -9.91
N HIS A 106 1.14 2.32 -8.80
CA HIS A 106 0.14 1.25 -8.75
C HIS A 106 -1.24 1.79 -8.39
N PRO A 107 -2.24 1.64 -9.27
CA PRO A 107 -3.60 2.08 -8.97
C PRO A 107 -4.24 1.26 -7.83
N PRO A 108 -4.83 1.89 -6.81
CA PRO A 108 -5.49 1.18 -5.70
C PRO A 108 -6.59 0.19 -6.10
N ARG A 109 -7.22 0.37 -7.28
CA ARG A 109 -8.25 -0.58 -7.79
C ARG A 109 -7.76 -2.02 -7.89
N HIS A 110 -6.45 -2.25 -8.10
CA HIS A 110 -5.89 -3.60 -8.13
C HIS A 110 -6.01 -4.33 -6.79
N VAL A 111 -6.15 -3.60 -5.69
CA VAL A 111 -6.39 -4.20 -4.37
C VAL A 111 -7.69 -5.02 -4.37
N VAL A 112 -8.75 -4.53 -5.03
CA VAL A 112 -10.02 -5.28 -5.11
C VAL A 112 -9.85 -6.58 -5.88
N GLU A 113 -9.18 -6.51 -7.03
CA GLU A 113 -8.91 -7.71 -7.86
C GLU A 113 -8.06 -8.73 -7.10
N MET A 114 -7.07 -8.25 -6.31
CA MET A 114 -6.21 -9.12 -5.51
C MET A 114 -6.98 -9.76 -4.34
N LEU A 115 -7.86 -9.01 -3.68
CA LEU A 115 -8.73 -9.54 -2.60
C LEU A 115 -9.68 -10.60 -3.13
N GLU A 116 -10.26 -10.38 -4.32
CA GLU A 116 -11.13 -11.35 -4.96
C GLU A 116 -10.36 -12.63 -5.32
N THR A 117 -9.17 -12.48 -5.90
CA THR A 117 -8.30 -13.62 -6.24
C THR A 117 -7.92 -14.40 -4.97
N LEU A 118 -7.51 -13.71 -3.91
CA LEU A 118 -7.15 -14.34 -2.63
C LEU A 118 -8.30 -15.22 -2.11
N ARG A 119 -9.52 -14.70 -2.18
CA ARG A 119 -10.71 -15.40 -1.69
C ARG A 119 -11.15 -16.57 -2.60
N VAL A 120 -11.12 -16.37 -3.93
CA VAL A 120 -11.61 -17.38 -4.90
C VAL A 120 -10.64 -18.55 -5.00
N GLU A 121 -9.34 -18.28 -4.96
CA GLU A 121 -8.29 -19.30 -5.08
C GLU A 121 -7.89 -19.90 -3.72
N ASP A 122 -8.51 -19.47 -2.63
CA ASP A 122 -8.15 -19.86 -1.24
C ASP A 122 -6.64 -19.75 -0.99
N ALA A 123 -6.08 -18.61 -1.44
CA ALA A 123 -4.64 -18.39 -1.45
C ALA A 123 -4.20 -17.60 -0.20
N ASP A 124 -3.04 -17.96 0.36
CA ASP A 124 -2.43 -17.21 1.48
C ASP A 124 -1.75 -15.93 1.00
N ILE A 125 -1.26 -15.90 -0.25
CA ILE A 125 -0.52 -14.77 -0.83
C ILE A 125 -0.92 -14.57 -2.29
N VAL A 126 -1.18 -13.32 -2.67
CA VAL A 126 -1.41 -12.91 -4.06
C VAL A 126 -0.41 -11.82 -4.43
N ILE A 127 0.31 -12.01 -5.53
CA ILE A 127 1.31 -11.05 -6.04
C ILE A 127 0.84 -10.50 -7.38
N ALA A 128 0.71 -9.17 -7.46
CA ALA A 128 0.45 -8.50 -8.73
C ALA A 128 1.70 -8.56 -9.63
N SER A 129 1.63 -9.35 -10.71
CA SER A 129 2.75 -9.55 -11.62
C SER A 129 2.59 -8.74 -12.91
N ARG A 130 3.62 -7.98 -13.27
CA ARG A 130 3.71 -7.28 -14.57
C ARG A 130 3.98 -8.22 -15.75
N TYR A 131 4.32 -9.48 -15.49
CA TYR A 131 4.68 -10.49 -16.49
C TYR A 131 3.56 -11.47 -16.81
N ARG A 132 2.40 -11.33 -16.16
CA ARG A 132 1.24 -12.17 -16.47
C ARG A 132 0.69 -11.80 -17.85
N TRP A 133 0.19 -12.80 -18.60
CA TRP A 133 -0.46 -12.60 -19.88
C TRP A 133 -1.62 -11.58 -19.74
N GLY A 134 -1.63 -10.54 -20.58
CA GLY A 134 -2.59 -9.43 -20.48
C GLY A 134 -2.15 -8.24 -19.61
N SER A 135 -1.03 -8.32 -18.87
CA SER A 135 -0.50 -7.17 -18.15
C SER A 135 0.07 -6.12 -19.13
N ARG A 136 -0.20 -4.84 -18.88
CA ARG A 136 0.32 -3.73 -19.69
C ARG A 136 1.32 -2.91 -18.88
N GLN A 137 2.52 -2.77 -19.41
CA GLN A 137 3.54 -1.86 -18.85
C GLN A 137 3.48 -0.53 -19.61
N HIS A 138 3.10 0.55 -18.94
CA HIS A 138 3.14 1.88 -19.51
C HIS A 138 4.38 2.64 -19.01
N GLY A 139 5.12 3.24 -19.96
CA GLY A 139 6.24 4.13 -19.64
C GLY A 139 7.55 3.46 -19.21
N VAL A 140 7.66 2.14 -19.30
CA VAL A 140 8.91 1.43 -19.00
C VAL A 140 9.73 1.27 -20.29
N PRO A 141 10.97 1.81 -20.37
CA PRO A 141 11.84 1.64 -21.52
C PRO A 141 12.14 0.16 -21.81
N VAL A 142 12.18 -0.22 -23.10
CA VAL A 142 12.34 -1.62 -23.55
C VAL A 142 13.59 -2.29 -22.95
N HIS A 143 14.69 -1.56 -22.77
CA HIS A 143 15.92 -2.11 -22.17
C HIS A 143 15.73 -2.51 -20.70
N ARG A 144 14.87 -1.82 -19.94
CA ARG A 144 14.52 -2.21 -18.57
C ARG A 144 13.59 -3.41 -18.51
N GLN A 145 12.73 -3.57 -19.51
CA GLN A 145 11.87 -4.75 -19.61
C GLN A 145 12.71 -6.02 -19.88
N LEU A 146 13.74 -5.91 -20.72
CA LEU A 146 14.65 -7.02 -21.02
C LEU A 146 15.54 -7.42 -19.83
N MET A 147 16.00 -6.45 -19.02
CA MET A 147 16.83 -6.75 -17.83
C MET A 147 16.04 -7.39 -16.68
N SER A 148 14.73 -7.34 -16.69
CA SER A 148 13.89 -7.92 -15.64
C SER A 148 13.38 -9.34 -15.97
N LEU A 149 13.80 -9.92 -17.10
CA LEU A 149 13.50 -11.28 -17.54
C LEU A 149 14.62 -12.29 -17.21
N GLY A 150 15.71 -11.82 -16.54
CA GLY A 150 16.87 -12.63 -16.18
C GLY A 150 16.91 -13.04 -14.72
#